data_3e8e9e371e40ac42a8902c10c22bbc9b
#
_entry.id   3e8e9e371e40ac42a8902c10c22bbc9b
#
_cell.length_a   1.000
_cell.length_b   1.000
_cell.length_c   1.000
_cell.angle_alpha   90.00
_cell.angle_beta   90.00
_cell.angle_gamma   90.00
#
_symmetry.space_group_name_H-M   'P 1'
#
loop_
_entity.id
_entity.type
_entity.pdbx_description
1 polymer ?
#
loop_
_entity_poly.entity_id
_entity_poly.type
_entity_poly.pdbx_seq_one_letter_code
_entity_poly.pdbx_strand_id
1 'polypeptide(L)'
;MLKLEKINWLRIALAWGMFTVFMIVVVYVQALSGAGPVSWRTAVLGPLLYGLIWMLFTPLVFWLAARFDLTTGRRGWVSSALVHAGASMLLTVLFRALHVTLLFLMGAPGVVVSWATILSSINIWIPAYWMLLFVAYALDFYERYHRRTLDAAQLEMQLVQAQLQALKMQLQPHFLFNTLNAIATLIDDEPRMAQRMTAKLGEFLRLVLDNTDEHQVTLAQELHFAQLYLEMEQIRFSDRLSITYQLAPDTLPALVPNLLLQPLIENAVKHGLTADSGAGAIHIQADRQNGQLVLQVRDNGRGADQANSRGIGLRNSEERLRALYGSHYALAIHTAPQQGFAIRIELPFTPQS
;
A
#
# COMPACT_ATOMS: atom_id res chain seq x y z
N MET A 1 15.27 16.00 -6.43
CA MET A 1 15.97 17.27 -6.62
C MET A 1 16.51 17.74 -5.28
N LEU A 2 17.85 17.79 -5.13
CA LEU A 2 18.49 18.42 -3.98
C LEU A 2 18.01 19.87 -3.91
N LYS A 3 17.11 20.19 -2.98
CA LYS A 3 16.72 21.56 -2.70
C LYS A 3 17.90 22.22 -1.99
N LEU A 4 18.44 23.30 -2.56
CA LEU A 4 19.50 24.12 -1.97
C LEU A 4 19.17 24.58 -0.53
N GLU A 5 17.87 24.65 -0.17
CA GLU A 5 17.39 24.96 1.18
C GLU A 5 17.81 23.96 2.28
N LYS A 6 18.31 22.78 1.93
CA LYS A 6 18.78 21.77 2.88
C LYS A 6 20.31 21.63 2.95
N ILE A 7 21.05 22.60 2.39
CA ILE A 7 22.51 22.59 2.54
C ILE A 7 22.85 22.80 4.01
N ASN A 8 23.25 21.74 4.68
CA ASN A 8 23.69 21.82 6.07
C ASN A 8 25.14 22.29 6.10
N TRP A 9 25.34 23.64 6.17
CA TRP A 9 26.64 24.27 6.22
C TRP A 9 27.53 23.72 7.32
N LEU A 10 26.95 23.30 8.44
CA LEU A 10 27.72 22.70 9.54
C LEU A 10 28.37 21.37 9.10
N ARG A 11 27.65 20.51 8.36
CA ARG A 11 28.21 19.24 7.85
C ARG A 11 29.31 19.49 6.82
N ILE A 12 29.13 20.45 5.93
CA ILE A 12 30.15 20.84 4.95
C ILE A 12 31.40 21.38 5.66
N ALA A 13 31.23 22.28 6.63
CA ALA A 13 32.32 22.83 7.40
C ALA A 13 33.08 21.77 8.20
N LEU A 14 32.38 20.83 8.83
CA LEU A 14 32.98 19.71 9.54
C LEU A 14 33.78 18.80 8.59
N ALA A 15 33.23 18.45 7.44
CA ALA A 15 33.90 17.59 6.46
C ALA A 15 35.21 18.26 5.95
N TRP A 16 35.12 19.53 5.55
CA TRP A 16 36.29 20.27 5.09
C TRP A 16 37.26 20.59 6.21
N GLY A 17 36.81 20.82 7.45
CA GLY A 17 37.64 20.97 8.64
C GLY A 17 38.44 19.73 8.93
N MET A 18 37.82 18.54 8.92
CA MET A 18 38.51 17.25 9.09
C MET A 18 39.55 17.02 7.98
N PHE A 19 39.15 17.30 6.71
CA PHE A 19 40.10 17.20 5.59
C PHE A 19 41.28 18.16 5.74
N THR A 20 41.07 19.39 6.19
CA THR A 20 42.12 20.39 6.44
C THR A 20 43.12 19.90 7.49
N VAL A 21 42.59 19.37 8.62
CA VAL A 21 43.47 18.78 9.69
C VAL A 21 44.29 17.62 9.13
N PHE A 22 43.64 16.72 8.38
CA PHE A 22 44.34 15.61 7.72
C PHE A 22 45.46 16.09 6.79
N MET A 23 45.21 17.09 5.97
CA MET A 23 46.22 17.66 5.06
C MET A 23 47.37 18.36 5.80
N ILE A 24 47.11 19.05 6.91
CA ILE A 24 48.15 19.61 7.77
C ILE A 24 49.06 18.49 8.28
N VAL A 25 48.48 17.38 8.76
CA VAL A 25 49.27 16.22 9.22
C VAL A 25 50.12 15.63 8.09
N VAL A 26 49.55 15.47 6.89
CA VAL A 26 50.25 14.95 5.70
C VAL A 26 51.45 15.84 5.36
N VAL A 27 51.27 17.17 5.29
CA VAL A 27 52.35 18.12 5.01
C VAL A 27 53.40 18.07 6.08
N TYR A 28 53.02 17.95 7.36
CA TYR A 28 53.97 17.84 8.47
C TYR A 28 54.80 16.55 8.41
N VAL A 29 54.19 15.42 8.13
CA VAL A 29 54.88 14.12 7.96
C VAL A 29 55.85 14.17 6.77
N GLN A 30 55.46 14.78 5.65
CA GLN A 30 56.32 14.97 4.49
C GLN A 30 57.55 15.84 4.82
N ALA A 31 57.38 16.89 5.64
CA ALA A 31 58.48 17.71 6.12
C ALA A 31 59.49 16.91 6.98
N LEU A 32 59.01 16.00 7.83
CA LEU A 32 59.86 15.12 8.64
C LEU A 32 60.63 14.08 7.82
N SER A 33 60.09 13.63 6.68
CA SER A 33 60.70 12.62 5.81
C SER A 33 61.79 13.14 4.87
N GLY A 34 62.28 14.39 5.07
CA GLY A 34 63.44 14.90 4.36
C GLY A 34 63.16 15.84 3.20
N ALA A 35 61.93 16.29 3.02
CA ALA A 35 61.53 17.25 1.97
C ALA A 35 62.03 18.69 2.23
N GLY A 36 62.88 18.90 3.25
CA GLY A 36 63.43 20.21 3.66
C GLY A 36 62.51 20.95 4.64
N PRO A 37 63.01 22.05 5.26
CA PRO A 37 62.26 22.82 6.24
C PRO A 37 61.06 23.52 5.58
N VAL A 38 59.87 23.07 5.93
CA VAL A 38 58.62 23.69 5.48
C VAL A 38 58.23 24.79 6.45
N SER A 39 58.05 26.03 5.94
CA SER A 39 57.58 27.12 6.77
C SER A 39 56.18 26.78 7.36
N TRP A 40 55.96 27.12 8.64
CA TRP A 40 54.67 26.92 9.28
C TRP A 40 53.54 27.60 8.48
N ARG A 41 53.81 28.71 7.81
CA ARG A 41 52.84 29.42 6.93
C ARG A 41 52.42 28.54 5.78
N THR A 42 53.30 27.86 5.10
CA THR A 42 52.96 26.95 4.00
C THR A 42 52.36 25.65 4.52
N ALA A 43 52.80 25.15 5.66
CA ALA A 43 52.33 23.90 6.25
C ALA A 43 50.89 23.99 6.79
N VAL A 44 50.49 25.16 7.34
CA VAL A 44 49.18 25.36 7.96
C VAL A 44 48.25 26.17 7.07
N LEU A 45 48.74 27.34 6.55
CA LEU A 45 47.86 28.23 5.74
C LEU A 45 47.47 27.60 4.41
N GLY A 46 48.35 26.84 3.78
CA GLY A 46 48.03 26.15 2.52
C GLY A 46 46.84 25.24 2.64
N PRO A 47 46.85 24.21 3.50
CA PRO A 47 45.71 23.34 3.73
C PRO A 47 44.46 24.06 4.21
N LEU A 48 44.61 25.11 5.05
CA LEU A 48 43.46 25.87 5.56
C LEU A 48 42.76 26.65 4.46
N LEU A 49 43.51 27.37 3.61
CA LEU A 49 42.96 28.07 2.45
C LEU A 49 42.32 27.08 1.45
N TYR A 50 42.97 25.95 1.28
CA TYR A 50 42.41 24.86 0.46
C TYR A 50 41.00 24.43 0.93
N GLY A 51 40.87 24.07 2.21
CA GLY A 51 39.62 23.65 2.79
C GLY A 51 38.53 24.74 2.71
N LEU A 52 38.90 26.00 2.99
CA LEU A 52 37.97 27.12 2.92
C LEU A 52 37.43 27.37 1.51
N ILE A 53 38.29 27.38 0.49
CA ILE A 53 37.87 27.63 -0.89
C ILE A 53 36.98 26.51 -1.39
N TRP A 54 37.34 25.24 -1.17
CA TRP A 54 36.51 24.11 -1.57
C TRP A 54 35.19 24.03 -0.77
N MET A 55 35.19 24.43 0.50
CA MET A 55 33.97 24.57 1.29
C MET A 55 32.97 25.53 0.62
N LEU A 56 33.46 26.65 0.10
CA LEU A 56 32.64 27.62 -0.63
C LEU A 56 32.19 27.11 -2.00
N PHE A 57 32.99 26.27 -2.67
CA PHE A 57 32.65 25.70 -3.97
C PHE A 57 31.70 24.49 -3.88
N THR A 58 31.65 23.80 -2.75
CA THR A 58 30.81 22.61 -2.55
C THR A 58 29.33 22.84 -2.89
N PRO A 59 28.66 23.92 -2.42
CA PRO A 59 27.26 24.18 -2.79
C PRO A 59 27.06 24.40 -4.29
N LEU A 60 28.02 25.03 -4.96
CA LEU A 60 27.98 25.25 -6.39
C LEU A 60 28.08 23.94 -7.16
N VAL A 61 28.97 23.03 -6.73
CA VAL A 61 29.09 21.68 -7.34
C VAL A 61 27.82 20.89 -7.14
N PHE A 62 27.21 20.96 -5.95
CA PHE A 62 25.93 20.29 -5.66
C PHE A 62 24.77 20.87 -6.46
N TRP A 63 24.76 22.18 -6.66
CA TRP A 63 23.78 22.84 -7.53
C TRP A 63 23.94 22.39 -8.99
N LEU A 64 25.20 22.33 -9.50
CA LEU A 64 25.48 21.83 -10.83
C LEU A 64 25.04 20.36 -11.00
N ALA A 65 25.32 19.51 -10.00
CA ALA A 65 24.89 18.11 -9.97
C ALA A 65 23.36 17.97 -10.06
N ALA A 66 22.62 18.82 -9.34
CA ALA A 66 21.17 18.83 -9.36
C ALA A 66 20.57 19.39 -10.66
N ARG A 67 21.26 20.33 -11.32
CA ARG A 67 20.77 21.01 -12.53
C ARG A 67 21.13 20.23 -13.80
N PHE A 68 22.29 19.59 -13.83
CA PHE A 68 22.85 18.86 -14.95
C PHE A 68 23.10 17.40 -14.54
N ASP A 69 22.01 16.66 -14.43
CA ASP A 69 22.04 15.27 -13.98
C ASP A 69 22.62 14.33 -15.04
N LEU A 70 23.62 13.54 -14.68
CA LEU A 70 24.26 12.53 -15.53
C LEU A 70 23.40 11.26 -15.68
N THR A 71 22.40 11.08 -14.80
CA THR A 71 21.56 9.87 -14.75
C THR A 71 20.30 9.97 -15.61
N THR A 72 19.94 11.17 -16.08
CA THR A 72 18.75 11.41 -16.91
C THR A 72 19.00 11.04 -18.37
N GLY A 73 18.54 9.84 -18.77
CA GLY A 73 18.24 9.39 -20.15
C GLY A 73 19.26 9.65 -21.26
N ARG A 74 19.22 8.80 -22.30
CA ARG A 74 20.19 8.69 -23.40
C ARG A 74 20.57 9.99 -24.14
N ARG A 75 19.75 11.05 -24.16
CA ARG A 75 20.04 12.29 -24.91
C ARG A 75 20.60 13.44 -24.07
N GLY A 76 20.42 13.44 -22.77
CA GLY A 76 20.84 14.53 -21.87
C GLY A 76 22.19 14.31 -21.18
N TRP A 77 22.68 13.08 -21.05
CA TRP A 77 23.89 12.78 -20.28
C TRP A 77 25.17 13.37 -20.90
N VAL A 78 25.28 13.41 -22.24
CA VAL A 78 26.44 13.96 -22.94
C VAL A 78 26.58 15.46 -22.66
N SER A 79 25.50 16.23 -22.77
CA SER A 79 25.49 17.66 -22.47
C SER A 79 25.81 17.90 -20.99
N SER A 80 25.27 17.12 -20.06
CA SER A 80 25.59 17.19 -18.65
C SER A 80 27.05 16.86 -18.37
N ALA A 81 27.60 15.83 -19.02
CA ALA A 81 29.01 15.46 -18.91
C ALA A 81 29.95 16.58 -19.40
N LEU A 82 29.61 17.21 -20.53
CA LEU A 82 30.39 18.35 -21.05
C LEU A 82 30.35 19.55 -20.08
N VAL A 83 29.18 19.85 -19.49
CA VAL A 83 29.05 20.89 -18.48
C VAL A 83 29.92 20.57 -17.25
N HIS A 84 29.89 19.34 -16.73
CA HIS A 84 30.73 18.94 -15.61
C HIS A 84 32.22 18.93 -15.93
N ALA A 85 32.60 18.53 -17.15
CA ALA A 85 33.98 18.60 -17.59
C ALA A 85 34.47 20.06 -17.67
N GLY A 86 33.69 20.95 -18.27
CA GLY A 86 34.00 22.37 -18.32
C GLY A 86 34.02 23.02 -16.94
N ALA A 87 33.04 22.72 -16.09
CA ALA A 87 32.99 23.22 -14.70
C ALA A 87 34.16 22.74 -13.84
N SER A 88 34.56 21.45 -13.98
CA SER A 88 35.70 20.91 -13.24
C SER A 88 37.00 21.62 -13.62
N MET A 89 37.21 21.90 -14.88
CA MET A 89 38.40 22.65 -15.35
C MET A 89 38.39 24.10 -14.87
N LEU A 90 37.23 24.80 -15.05
CA LEU A 90 37.06 26.19 -14.64
C LEU A 90 37.27 26.37 -13.13
N LEU A 91 36.57 25.58 -12.33
CA LEU A 91 36.64 25.68 -10.86
C LEU A 91 38.02 25.30 -10.34
N THR A 92 38.72 24.34 -10.96
CA THR A 92 40.08 23.98 -10.58
C THR A 92 41.06 25.12 -10.89
N VAL A 93 40.96 25.75 -12.06
CA VAL A 93 41.82 26.91 -12.39
C VAL A 93 41.53 28.07 -11.44
N LEU A 94 40.26 28.39 -11.20
CA LEU A 94 39.88 29.45 -10.26
C LEU A 94 40.35 29.17 -8.84
N PHE A 95 40.18 27.93 -8.37
CA PHE A 95 40.72 27.50 -7.08
C PHE A 95 42.24 27.72 -6.97
N ARG A 96 42.97 27.27 -7.96
CA ARG A 96 44.43 27.40 -7.95
C ARG A 96 44.88 28.85 -8.01
N ALA A 97 44.29 29.66 -8.87
CA ALA A 97 44.55 31.09 -8.97
C ALA A 97 44.34 31.79 -7.59
N LEU A 98 43.16 31.52 -6.98
CA LEU A 98 42.82 32.11 -5.68
C LEU A 98 43.80 31.62 -4.57
N HIS A 99 44.05 30.31 -4.49
CA HIS A 99 44.91 29.69 -3.48
C HIS A 99 46.33 30.21 -3.55
N VAL A 100 46.95 30.24 -4.75
CA VAL A 100 48.34 30.75 -4.95
C VAL A 100 48.43 32.25 -4.65
N THR A 101 47.45 33.03 -5.09
CA THR A 101 47.41 34.49 -4.85
C THR A 101 47.30 34.80 -3.36
N LEU A 102 46.41 34.11 -2.65
CA LEU A 102 46.25 34.29 -1.19
C LEU A 102 47.53 33.91 -0.43
N LEU A 103 48.18 32.80 -0.77
CA LEU A 103 49.45 32.40 -0.18
C LEU A 103 50.55 33.44 -0.43
N PHE A 104 50.61 33.99 -1.65
CA PHE A 104 51.58 35.08 -1.99
C PHE A 104 51.31 36.33 -1.16
N LEU A 105 50.03 36.77 -1.08
CA LEU A 105 49.66 37.94 -0.29
C LEU A 105 49.94 37.79 1.21
N MET A 106 49.86 36.55 1.72
CA MET A 106 50.15 36.24 3.10
C MET A 106 51.66 36.08 3.36
N GLY A 107 52.49 36.34 2.36
CA GLY A 107 53.95 36.25 2.47
C GLY A 107 54.50 34.84 2.66
N ALA A 108 53.84 33.82 2.07
CA ALA A 108 54.35 32.45 2.11
C ALA A 108 55.63 32.34 1.27
N PRO A 109 56.77 31.87 1.86
CA PRO A 109 58.06 31.85 1.17
C PRO A 109 58.05 30.90 -0.04
N GLY A 110 58.70 31.33 -1.14
CA GLY A 110 58.82 30.52 -2.37
C GLY A 110 57.59 30.45 -3.25
N VAL A 111 56.50 31.14 -2.88
CA VAL A 111 55.26 31.20 -3.70
C VAL A 111 55.38 32.31 -4.71
N VAL A 112 55.25 31.98 -6.01
CA VAL A 112 55.25 32.93 -7.13
C VAL A 112 53.91 32.81 -7.88
N VAL A 113 53.26 33.92 -8.10
CA VAL A 113 52.02 33.98 -8.90
C VAL A 113 52.37 34.02 -10.38
N SER A 114 52.24 32.88 -11.04
CA SER A 114 52.49 32.76 -12.48
C SER A 114 51.52 31.72 -13.09
N TRP A 115 51.32 31.80 -14.39
CA TRP A 115 50.51 30.78 -15.09
C TRP A 115 51.10 29.37 -14.93
N ALA A 116 52.45 29.26 -14.93
CA ALA A 116 53.11 27.99 -14.70
C ALA A 116 52.74 27.39 -13.33
N THR A 117 52.75 28.21 -12.25
CA THR A 117 52.37 27.77 -10.90
C THR A 117 50.89 27.42 -10.79
N ILE A 118 50.01 28.17 -11.47
CA ILE A 118 48.57 27.88 -11.46
C ILE A 118 48.27 26.57 -12.18
N LEU A 119 48.90 26.32 -13.32
CA LEU A 119 48.63 25.15 -14.16
C LEU A 119 49.40 23.89 -13.73
N SER A 120 50.51 24.00 -13.01
CA SER A 120 51.41 22.89 -12.63
C SER A 120 50.75 21.74 -11.86
N SER A 121 49.66 22.00 -11.16
CA SER A 121 48.99 21.01 -10.29
C SER A 121 47.56 20.75 -10.66
N ILE A 122 47.14 21.12 -11.87
CA ILE A 122 45.73 21.05 -12.28
C ILE A 122 45.20 19.59 -12.30
N ASN A 123 46.05 18.66 -12.68
CA ASN A 123 45.78 17.22 -12.69
C ASN A 123 45.51 16.63 -11.31
N ILE A 124 46.04 17.26 -10.23
CA ILE A 124 45.86 16.81 -8.85
C ILE A 124 44.47 17.29 -8.32
N TRP A 125 44.00 18.43 -8.80
CA TRP A 125 42.80 19.08 -8.23
C TRP A 125 41.50 18.80 -8.98
N ILE A 126 41.56 18.39 -10.24
CA ILE A 126 40.38 17.93 -10.98
C ILE A 126 39.63 16.79 -10.25
N PRO A 127 40.34 15.76 -9.69
CA PRO A 127 39.64 14.69 -8.95
C PRO A 127 38.82 15.19 -7.77
N ALA A 128 39.18 16.31 -7.13
CA ALA A 128 38.41 16.86 -6.02
C ALA A 128 36.99 17.27 -6.44
N TYR A 129 36.84 17.89 -7.62
CA TYR A 129 35.52 18.19 -8.18
C TYR A 129 34.68 16.92 -8.44
N TRP A 130 35.29 15.91 -9.08
CA TRP A 130 34.61 14.65 -9.40
C TRP A 130 34.25 13.85 -8.14
N MET A 131 35.09 13.92 -7.09
CA MET A 131 34.77 13.33 -5.79
C MET A 131 33.56 14.01 -5.14
N LEU A 132 33.49 15.35 -5.16
CA LEU A 132 32.33 16.09 -4.66
C LEU A 132 31.08 15.76 -5.47
N LEU A 133 31.19 15.66 -6.80
CA LEU A 133 30.11 15.26 -7.68
C LEU A 133 29.61 13.85 -7.35
N PHE A 134 30.55 12.90 -7.13
CA PHE A 134 30.19 11.54 -6.70
C PHE A 134 29.44 11.55 -5.37
N VAL A 135 29.92 12.31 -4.38
CA VAL A 135 29.25 12.44 -3.08
C VAL A 135 27.85 13.03 -3.25
N ALA A 136 27.68 14.06 -4.11
CA ALA A 136 26.37 14.63 -4.38
C ALA A 136 25.40 13.60 -4.94
N TYR A 137 25.82 12.80 -5.92
CA TYR A 137 24.99 11.73 -6.49
C TYR A 137 24.72 10.59 -5.50
N ALA A 138 25.71 10.21 -4.71
CA ALA A 138 25.54 9.17 -3.70
C ALA A 138 24.49 9.56 -2.63
N LEU A 139 24.54 10.83 -2.17
CA LEU A 139 23.56 11.36 -1.23
C LEU A 139 22.15 11.42 -1.84
N ASP A 140 22.03 11.90 -3.08
CA ASP A 140 20.74 11.96 -3.78
C ASP A 140 20.18 10.56 -4.05
N PHE A 141 21.02 9.60 -4.46
CA PHE A 141 20.63 8.20 -4.63
C PHE A 141 20.15 7.59 -3.30
N TYR A 142 20.88 7.80 -2.22
CA TYR A 142 20.52 7.32 -0.89
C TYR A 142 19.16 7.88 -0.43
N GLU A 143 18.93 9.20 -0.60
CA GLU A 143 17.64 9.81 -0.25
C GLU A 143 16.48 9.25 -1.09
N ARG A 144 16.69 9.09 -2.41
CA ARG A 144 15.67 8.50 -3.31
C ARG A 144 15.38 7.05 -2.95
N TYR A 145 16.42 6.26 -2.67
CA TYR A 145 16.28 4.87 -2.26
C TYR A 145 15.48 4.76 -0.96
N HIS A 146 15.86 5.54 0.05
CA HIS A 146 15.20 5.52 1.35
C HIS A 146 13.72 5.94 1.25
N ARG A 147 13.42 6.98 0.48
CA ARG A 147 12.02 7.38 0.23
C ARG A 147 11.22 6.27 -0.44
N ARG A 148 11.75 5.64 -1.49
CA ARG A 148 11.06 4.53 -2.17
C ARG A 148 10.78 3.36 -1.24
N THR A 149 11.69 3.04 -0.33
CA THR A 149 11.50 1.99 0.67
C THR A 149 10.36 2.34 1.64
N LEU A 150 10.30 3.59 2.09
CA LEU A 150 9.21 4.06 2.96
C LEU A 150 7.86 4.07 2.24
N ASP A 151 7.82 4.56 1.00
CA ASP A 151 6.60 4.58 0.18
C ASP A 151 6.08 3.16 -0.07
N ALA A 152 6.97 2.21 -0.38
CA ALA A 152 6.63 0.80 -0.57
C ALA A 152 6.04 0.18 0.70
N ALA A 153 6.67 0.41 1.87
CA ALA A 153 6.17 -0.07 3.15
C ALA A 153 4.80 0.54 3.51
N GLN A 154 4.59 1.82 3.18
CA GLN A 154 3.31 2.48 3.40
C GLN A 154 2.20 1.92 2.51
N LEU A 155 2.50 1.64 1.23
CA LEU A 155 1.55 1.01 0.31
C LEU A 155 1.19 -0.41 0.75
N GLU A 156 2.16 -1.19 1.23
CA GLU A 156 1.93 -2.53 1.77
C GLU A 156 1.00 -2.48 3.00
N MET A 157 1.23 -1.52 3.92
CA MET A 157 0.37 -1.32 5.09
C MET A 157 -1.06 -0.94 4.68
N GLN A 158 -1.24 -0.06 3.67
CA GLN A 158 -2.54 0.31 3.14
C GLN A 158 -3.26 -0.89 2.50
N LEU A 159 -2.53 -1.74 1.77
CA LEU A 159 -3.07 -2.97 1.17
C LEU A 159 -3.59 -3.93 2.27
N VAL A 160 -2.79 -4.18 3.30
CA VAL A 160 -3.19 -5.03 4.44
C VAL A 160 -4.41 -4.45 5.16
N GLN A 161 -4.45 -3.14 5.37
CA GLN A 161 -5.62 -2.47 5.99
C GLN A 161 -6.87 -2.61 5.12
N ALA A 162 -6.74 -2.44 3.79
CA ALA A 162 -7.86 -2.63 2.86
C ALA A 162 -8.36 -4.08 2.84
N GLN A 163 -7.46 -5.06 2.86
CA GLN A 163 -7.81 -6.48 2.95
C GLN A 163 -8.53 -6.81 4.27
N LEU A 164 -8.02 -6.30 5.41
CA LEU A 164 -8.69 -6.45 6.71
C LEU A 164 -10.06 -5.78 6.74
N GLN A 165 -10.22 -4.64 6.11
CA GLN A 165 -11.51 -3.96 6.03
C GLN A 165 -12.49 -4.72 5.13
N ALA A 166 -12.03 -5.27 3.99
CA ALA A 166 -12.84 -6.12 3.13
C ALA A 166 -13.29 -7.40 3.87
N LEU A 167 -12.38 -8.05 4.59
CA LEU A 167 -12.69 -9.22 5.42
C LEU A 167 -13.71 -8.89 6.54
N LYS A 168 -13.56 -7.74 7.22
CA LYS A 168 -14.53 -7.26 8.23
C LYS A 168 -15.91 -6.98 7.63
N MET A 169 -16.00 -6.55 6.38
CA MET A 169 -17.28 -6.33 5.71
C MET A 169 -17.98 -7.63 5.30
N GLN A 170 -17.24 -8.71 5.08
CA GLN A 170 -17.80 -10.05 4.83
C GLN A 170 -18.37 -10.68 6.11
N LEU A 171 -17.76 -10.40 7.26
CA LEU A 171 -18.31 -10.77 8.57
C LEU A 171 -19.31 -9.68 8.97
N GLN A 172 -20.61 -9.93 8.90
CA GLN A 172 -21.62 -8.98 9.43
C GLN A 172 -21.39 -8.73 10.93
N PRO A 173 -20.81 -7.58 11.35
CA PRO A 173 -20.49 -7.37 12.77
C PRO A 173 -21.74 -7.46 13.67
N HIS A 174 -22.87 -6.96 13.16
CA HIS A 174 -24.14 -6.98 13.88
C HIS A 174 -24.67 -8.41 14.14
N PHE A 175 -24.56 -9.31 13.15
CA PHE A 175 -24.93 -10.72 13.34
C PHE A 175 -24.03 -11.37 14.40
N LEU A 176 -22.71 -11.16 14.31
CA LEU A 176 -21.75 -11.73 15.24
C LEU A 176 -22.01 -11.27 16.69
N PHE A 177 -22.20 -9.97 16.90
CA PHE A 177 -22.53 -9.42 18.22
C PHE A 177 -23.84 -9.98 18.75
N ASN A 178 -24.88 -10.07 17.93
CA ASN A 178 -26.17 -10.61 18.35
C ASN A 178 -26.09 -12.09 18.70
N THR A 179 -25.33 -12.88 17.93
CA THR A 179 -25.10 -14.30 18.18
C THR A 179 -24.33 -14.51 19.50
N LEU A 180 -23.25 -13.73 19.75
CA LEU A 180 -22.50 -13.80 21.00
C LEU A 180 -23.36 -13.39 22.22
N ASN A 181 -24.19 -12.37 22.08
CA ASN A 181 -25.12 -11.97 23.14
C ASN A 181 -26.17 -13.07 23.43
N ALA A 182 -26.72 -13.71 22.38
CA ALA A 182 -27.64 -14.83 22.55
C ALA A 182 -26.96 -16.03 23.24
N ILE A 183 -25.71 -16.36 22.86
CA ILE A 183 -24.92 -17.39 23.54
C ILE A 183 -24.74 -17.03 25.03
N ALA A 184 -24.37 -15.78 25.34
CA ALA A 184 -24.18 -15.33 26.72
C ALA A 184 -25.46 -15.47 27.55
N THR A 185 -26.63 -15.13 26.99
CA THR A 185 -27.93 -15.30 27.67
C THR A 185 -28.27 -16.77 27.87
N LEU A 186 -27.92 -17.65 26.93
CA LEU A 186 -28.24 -19.09 27.04
C LEU A 186 -27.31 -19.86 27.96
N ILE A 187 -26.16 -19.31 28.39
CA ILE A 187 -25.18 -20.02 29.24
C ILE A 187 -25.80 -20.46 30.54
N ASP A 188 -26.58 -19.60 31.19
CA ASP A 188 -27.15 -19.85 32.49
C ASP A 188 -28.45 -20.67 32.41
N ASP A 189 -29.31 -20.41 31.43
CA ASP A 189 -30.64 -21.01 31.30
C ASP A 189 -30.62 -22.33 30.53
N GLU A 190 -29.89 -22.37 29.37
CA GLU A 190 -29.84 -23.50 28.48
C GLU A 190 -28.39 -23.84 28.01
N PRO A 191 -27.51 -24.34 28.88
CA PRO A 191 -26.07 -24.52 28.58
C PRO A 191 -25.81 -25.40 27.36
N ARG A 192 -26.63 -26.43 27.12
CA ARG A 192 -26.51 -27.30 25.95
C ARG A 192 -26.84 -26.57 24.63
N MET A 193 -27.75 -25.61 24.66
CA MET A 193 -28.09 -24.77 23.53
C MET A 193 -26.97 -23.76 23.23
N ALA A 194 -26.45 -23.12 24.29
CA ALA A 194 -25.27 -22.23 24.18
C ALA A 194 -24.08 -22.95 23.55
N GLN A 195 -23.79 -24.19 23.99
CA GLN A 195 -22.71 -24.99 23.45
C GLN A 195 -22.91 -25.33 21.95
N ARG A 196 -24.14 -25.71 21.55
CA ARG A 196 -24.49 -25.97 20.15
C ARG A 196 -24.35 -24.72 19.28
N MET A 197 -24.83 -23.56 19.79
CA MET A 197 -24.74 -22.30 19.09
C MET A 197 -23.28 -21.84 18.91
N THR A 198 -22.43 -22.02 19.93
CA THR A 198 -20.99 -21.76 19.84
C THR A 198 -20.30 -22.63 18.80
N ALA A 199 -20.62 -23.93 18.74
CA ALA A 199 -20.05 -24.83 17.73
C ALA A 199 -20.45 -24.41 16.30
N LYS A 200 -21.75 -24.06 16.09
CA LYS A 200 -22.23 -23.56 14.78
C LYS A 200 -21.61 -22.24 14.38
N LEU A 201 -21.39 -21.32 15.34
CA LEU A 201 -20.68 -20.08 15.09
C LEU A 201 -19.23 -20.31 14.64
N GLY A 202 -18.54 -21.26 15.29
CA GLY A 202 -17.19 -21.65 14.90
C GLY A 202 -17.13 -22.22 13.48
N GLU A 203 -18.09 -23.10 13.13
CA GLU A 203 -18.19 -23.67 11.77
C GLU A 203 -18.52 -22.58 10.73
N PHE A 204 -19.45 -21.70 11.02
CA PHE A 204 -19.80 -20.57 10.16
C PHE A 204 -18.61 -19.67 9.88
N LEU A 205 -17.86 -19.25 10.91
CA LEU A 205 -16.66 -18.42 10.77
C LEU A 205 -15.58 -19.11 9.94
N ARG A 206 -15.40 -20.42 10.12
CA ARG A 206 -14.44 -21.17 9.32
C ARG A 206 -14.82 -21.20 7.85
N LEU A 207 -16.09 -21.46 7.52
CA LEU A 207 -16.57 -21.44 6.13
C LEU A 207 -16.40 -20.07 5.47
N VAL A 208 -16.63 -18.96 6.20
CA VAL A 208 -16.39 -17.60 5.69
C VAL A 208 -14.92 -17.39 5.35
N LEU A 209 -13.99 -17.90 6.20
CA LEU A 209 -12.56 -17.72 5.98
C LEU A 209 -12.02 -18.62 4.85
N ASP A 210 -12.50 -19.86 4.75
CA ASP A 210 -12.03 -20.83 3.77
C ASP A 210 -12.49 -20.52 2.34
N ASN A 211 -13.68 -19.91 2.17
CA ASN A 211 -14.29 -19.62 0.85
C ASN A 211 -13.95 -18.24 0.28
N THR A 212 -12.99 -17.52 0.84
CA THR A 212 -12.71 -16.11 0.47
C THR A 212 -12.19 -15.95 -0.97
N ASP A 213 -11.54 -16.97 -1.53
CA ASP A 213 -10.87 -16.89 -2.85
C ASP A 213 -11.67 -17.50 -4.01
N GLU A 214 -12.78 -18.19 -3.73
CA GLU A 214 -13.58 -18.85 -4.77
C GLU A 214 -14.65 -17.90 -5.35
N HIS A 215 -14.64 -17.70 -6.66
CA HIS A 215 -15.65 -16.88 -7.35
C HIS A 215 -16.97 -17.59 -7.50
N GLN A 216 -16.97 -18.93 -7.64
CA GLN A 216 -18.13 -19.77 -7.77
C GLN A 216 -18.02 -21.00 -6.85
N VAL A 217 -19.13 -21.36 -6.24
CA VAL A 217 -19.24 -22.54 -5.35
C VAL A 217 -20.47 -23.35 -5.78
N THR A 218 -20.62 -24.57 -5.27
CA THR A 218 -21.83 -25.34 -5.53
C THR A 218 -23.02 -24.78 -4.77
N LEU A 219 -24.23 -24.95 -5.31
CA LEU A 219 -25.47 -24.59 -4.59
C LEU A 219 -25.55 -25.33 -3.25
N ALA A 220 -25.02 -26.54 -3.16
CA ALA A 220 -24.95 -27.28 -1.90
C ALA A 220 -24.13 -26.55 -0.83
N GLN A 221 -22.98 -25.96 -1.21
CA GLN A 221 -22.13 -25.17 -0.30
C GLN A 221 -22.83 -23.88 0.14
N GLU A 222 -23.46 -23.14 -0.79
CA GLU A 222 -24.24 -21.94 -0.46
C GLU A 222 -25.41 -22.24 0.48
N LEU A 223 -26.14 -23.35 0.24
CA LEU A 223 -27.21 -23.80 1.12
C LEU A 223 -26.72 -24.24 2.49
N HIS A 224 -25.59 -24.91 2.58
CA HIS A 224 -24.99 -25.29 3.87
C HIS A 224 -24.64 -24.05 4.70
N PHE A 225 -24.01 -23.04 4.07
CA PHE A 225 -23.73 -21.77 4.71
C PHE A 225 -24.99 -21.05 5.19
N ALA A 226 -26.01 -21.02 4.32
CA ALA A 226 -27.33 -20.46 4.61
C ALA A 226 -28.03 -21.17 5.78
N GLN A 227 -27.94 -22.49 5.84
CA GLN A 227 -28.50 -23.31 6.91
C GLN A 227 -27.88 -23.01 8.26
N LEU A 228 -26.55 -22.92 8.34
CA LEU A 228 -25.86 -22.56 9.57
C LEU A 228 -26.28 -21.19 10.10
N TYR A 229 -26.37 -20.21 9.20
CA TYR A 229 -26.85 -18.87 9.55
C TYR A 229 -28.29 -18.90 10.08
N LEU A 230 -29.20 -19.54 9.35
CA LEU A 230 -30.62 -19.61 9.70
C LEU A 230 -30.88 -20.40 10.99
N GLU A 231 -30.13 -21.48 11.25
CA GLU A 231 -30.23 -22.24 12.51
C GLU A 231 -29.80 -21.41 13.73
N MET A 232 -28.78 -20.55 13.61
CA MET A 232 -28.41 -19.63 14.68
C MET A 232 -29.48 -18.55 14.88
N GLU A 233 -30.07 -18.04 13.81
CA GLU A 233 -31.19 -17.09 13.88
C GLU A 233 -32.44 -17.75 14.50
N GLN A 234 -32.76 -19.02 14.18
CA GLN A 234 -33.85 -19.77 14.82
C GLN A 234 -33.65 -19.91 16.34
N ILE A 235 -32.42 -20.22 16.78
CA ILE A 235 -32.13 -20.27 18.21
C ILE A 235 -32.38 -18.89 18.86
N ARG A 236 -31.95 -17.81 18.20
CA ARG A 236 -32.13 -16.44 18.69
C ARG A 236 -33.59 -15.98 18.77
N PHE A 237 -34.39 -16.36 17.76
CA PHE A 237 -35.81 -15.94 17.66
C PHE A 237 -36.78 -16.97 18.20
N SER A 238 -36.26 -18.13 18.65
CA SER A 238 -37.07 -19.25 19.15
C SER A 238 -38.20 -19.65 18.19
N ASP A 239 -39.41 -19.88 18.65
CA ASP A 239 -40.54 -20.33 17.86
C ASP A 239 -41.11 -19.29 16.86
N ARG A 240 -40.46 -18.10 16.77
CA ARG A 240 -40.91 -17.01 15.89
C ARG A 240 -40.40 -17.09 14.46
N LEU A 241 -39.47 -18.02 14.13
CA LEU A 241 -38.89 -18.17 12.80
C LEU A 241 -39.07 -19.60 12.29
N SER A 242 -39.89 -19.79 11.24
CA SER A 242 -40.03 -21.04 10.52
C SER A 242 -39.29 -20.99 9.18
N ILE A 243 -38.59 -22.08 8.83
CA ILE A 243 -37.85 -22.18 7.59
C ILE A 243 -38.28 -23.42 6.84
N THR A 244 -38.58 -23.30 5.55
CA THR A 244 -38.94 -24.38 4.69
C THR A 244 -38.02 -24.43 3.48
N TYR A 245 -37.48 -25.61 3.21
CA TYR A 245 -36.64 -25.88 2.05
C TYR A 245 -37.38 -26.76 1.05
N GLN A 246 -37.43 -26.33 -0.21
CA GLN A 246 -37.94 -27.11 -1.33
C GLN A 246 -36.85 -27.16 -2.41
N LEU A 247 -36.00 -28.17 -2.33
CA LEU A 247 -34.80 -28.28 -3.13
C LEU A 247 -34.85 -29.52 -4.01
N ALA A 248 -34.83 -29.34 -5.33
CA ALA A 248 -34.69 -30.46 -6.26
C ALA A 248 -33.22 -30.99 -6.16
N PRO A 249 -33.03 -32.30 -5.91
CA PRO A 249 -31.68 -32.87 -5.66
C PRO A 249 -30.70 -32.67 -6.80
N ASP A 250 -31.18 -32.59 -8.03
CA ASP A 250 -30.34 -32.35 -9.23
C ASP A 250 -29.84 -30.92 -9.36
N THR A 251 -30.30 -29.99 -8.51
CA THR A 251 -29.84 -28.60 -8.48
C THR A 251 -28.61 -28.39 -7.61
N LEU A 252 -28.36 -29.27 -6.64
CA LEU A 252 -27.30 -29.11 -5.64
C LEU A 252 -25.88 -28.99 -6.22
N PRO A 253 -25.49 -29.70 -7.32
CA PRO A 253 -24.16 -29.56 -7.92
C PRO A 253 -24.02 -28.34 -8.83
N ALA A 254 -25.05 -27.50 -8.99
CA ALA A 254 -24.99 -26.31 -9.83
C ALA A 254 -23.99 -25.28 -9.26
N LEU A 255 -23.14 -24.73 -10.12
CA LEU A 255 -22.21 -23.65 -9.77
C LEU A 255 -22.98 -22.32 -9.71
N VAL A 256 -22.85 -21.64 -8.58
CA VAL A 256 -23.44 -20.33 -8.32
C VAL A 256 -22.37 -19.37 -7.82
N PRO A 257 -22.55 -18.03 -7.96
CA PRO A 257 -21.63 -17.07 -7.36
C PRO A 257 -21.54 -17.27 -5.85
N ASN A 258 -20.31 -17.20 -5.32
CA ASN A 258 -20.08 -17.29 -3.88
C ASN A 258 -20.85 -16.18 -3.14
N LEU A 259 -21.46 -16.50 -2.00
CA LEU A 259 -22.29 -15.61 -1.19
C LEU A 259 -23.50 -15.02 -1.97
N LEU A 260 -24.13 -15.82 -2.84
CA LEU A 260 -25.32 -15.41 -3.57
C LEU A 260 -26.57 -15.43 -2.69
N LEU A 261 -26.79 -16.52 -1.94
CA LEU A 261 -27.96 -16.70 -1.09
C LEU A 261 -27.92 -15.87 0.19
N GLN A 262 -26.72 -15.61 0.73
CA GLN A 262 -26.57 -14.92 2.00
C GLN A 262 -27.29 -13.57 2.07
N PRO A 263 -27.09 -12.59 1.14
CA PRO A 263 -27.78 -11.29 1.22
C PRO A 263 -29.30 -11.42 1.09
N LEU A 264 -29.77 -12.44 0.39
CA LEU A 264 -31.20 -12.69 0.21
C LEU A 264 -31.84 -13.18 1.52
N ILE A 265 -31.16 -14.11 2.18
CA ILE A 265 -31.59 -14.71 3.44
C ILE A 265 -31.50 -13.70 4.58
N GLU A 266 -30.42 -12.91 4.64
CA GLU A 266 -30.28 -11.83 5.60
C GLU A 266 -31.39 -10.81 5.49
N ASN A 267 -31.76 -10.42 4.27
CA ASN A 267 -32.89 -9.53 4.03
C ASN A 267 -34.20 -10.17 4.49
N ALA A 268 -34.41 -11.45 4.19
CA ALA A 268 -35.60 -12.20 4.60
C ALA A 268 -35.72 -12.27 6.14
N VAL A 269 -34.63 -12.55 6.86
CA VAL A 269 -34.62 -12.54 8.33
C VAL A 269 -34.89 -11.15 8.88
N LYS A 270 -34.18 -10.12 8.37
CA LYS A 270 -34.28 -8.75 8.85
C LYS A 270 -35.66 -8.13 8.65
N HIS A 271 -36.32 -8.43 7.55
CA HIS A 271 -37.60 -7.83 7.17
C HIS A 271 -38.78 -8.74 7.45
N GLY A 272 -38.58 -10.07 7.49
CA GLY A 272 -39.60 -11.06 7.86
C GLY A 272 -39.92 -11.07 9.37
N LEU A 273 -38.96 -10.69 10.21
CA LEU A 273 -39.08 -10.71 11.68
C LEU A 273 -39.17 -9.28 12.25
N THR A 274 -40.22 -8.53 11.90
CA THR A 274 -40.46 -7.24 12.57
C THR A 274 -41.32 -7.43 13.83
N ALA A 275 -41.20 -6.51 14.79
CA ALA A 275 -41.89 -6.60 16.08
C ALA A 275 -43.41 -6.81 15.97
N ASP A 276 -44.03 -6.33 14.88
CA ASP A 276 -45.46 -6.37 14.64
C ASP A 276 -45.90 -7.53 13.72
N SER A 277 -45.01 -8.36 13.19
CA SER A 277 -45.33 -9.36 12.14
C SER A 277 -45.57 -10.79 12.66
N GLY A 278 -45.71 -11.01 13.96
CA GLY A 278 -45.96 -12.37 14.48
C GLY A 278 -44.83 -13.36 14.18
N ALA A 279 -45.14 -14.56 13.72
CA ALA A 279 -44.17 -15.56 13.28
C ALA A 279 -43.69 -15.30 11.85
N GLY A 280 -42.37 -15.18 11.68
CA GLY A 280 -41.72 -15.08 10.37
C GLY A 280 -41.60 -16.44 9.69
N ALA A 281 -41.89 -16.51 8.40
CA ALA A 281 -41.70 -17.71 7.57
C ALA A 281 -40.78 -17.38 6.39
N ILE A 282 -39.73 -18.21 6.20
CA ILE A 282 -38.80 -18.11 5.07
C ILE A 282 -38.91 -19.39 4.25
N HIS A 283 -39.14 -19.25 2.95
CA HIS A 283 -39.16 -20.34 1.99
C HIS A 283 -37.96 -20.20 1.05
N ILE A 284 -37.16 -21.26 0.95
CA ILE A 284 -36.02 -21.35 0.03
C ILE A 284 -36.31 -22.47 -0.96
N GLN A 285 -36.38 -22.12 -2.23
CA GLN A 285 -36.70 -23.07 -3.31
C GLN A 285 -35.56 -23.06 -4.33
N ALA A 286 -35.20 -24.27 -4.78
CA ALA A 286 -34.28 -24.47 -5.90
C ALA A 286 -34.86 -25.52 -6.83
N ASP A 287 -34.95 -25.20 -8.12
CA ASP A 287 -35.53 -26.06 -9.13
C ASP A 287 -34.74 -25.93 -10.44
N ARG A 288 -34.85 -26.93 -11.31
CA ARG A 288 -34.25 -26.92 -12.64
C ARG A 288 -35.35 -26.83 -13.70
N GLN A 289 -35.41 -25.73 -14.44
CA GLN A 289 -36.43 -25.49 -15.46
C GLN A 289 -35.74 -25.10 -16.78
N ASN A 290 -36.07 -25.82 -17.87
CA ASN A 290 -35.58 -25.51 -19.22
C ASN A 290 -34.03 -25.34 -19.34
N GLY A 291 -33.25 -26.11 -18.56
CA GLY A 291 -31.78 -26.01 -18.56
C GLY A 291 -31.25 -24.86 -17.72
N GLN A 292 -32.12 -24.17 -16.99
CA GLN A 292 -31.74 -23.09 -16.06
C GLN A 292 -31.91 -23.56 -14.60
N LEU A 293 -31.07 -23.07 -13.72
CA LEU A 293 -31.25 -23.12 -12.28
C LEU A 293 -32.19 -21.97 -11.89
N VAL A 294 -33.27 -22.28 -11.22
CA VAL A 294 -34.21 -21.30 -10.67
C VAL A 294 -34.14 -21.34 -9.17
N LEU A 295 -33.66 -20.25 -8.57
CA LEU A 295 -33.60 -20.06 -7.12
C LEU A 295 -34.63 -19.04 -6.67
N GLN A 296 -35.34 -19.33 -5.58
CA GLN A 296 -36.28 -18.40 -4.99
C GLN A 296 -36.13 -18.36 -3.47
N VAL A 297 -36.07 -17.17 -2.93
CA VAL A 297 -36.13 -16.90 -1.48
C VAL A 297 -37.36 -16.00 -1.26
N ARG A 298 -38.25 -16.43 -0.38
CA ARG A 298 -39.46 -15.68 -0.03
C ARG A 298 -39.63 -15.61 1.48
N ASP A 299 -40.01 -14.43 1.97
CA ASP A 299 -40.48 -14.23 3.36
C ASP A 299 -41.94 -13.76 3.38
N ASN A 300 -42.58 -13.84 4.55
CA ASN A 300 -43.92 -13.35 4.84
C ASN A 300 -43.93 -12.01 5.59
N GLY A 301 -42.86 -11.23 5.51
CA GLY A 301 -42.73 -9.96 6.21
C GLY A 301 -43.64 -8.84 5.66
N ARG A 302 -43.34 -7.60 6.07
CA ARG A 302 -44.14 -6.42 5.67
C ARG A 302 -44.11 -6.09 4.17
N GLY A 303 -43.14 -6.69 3.44
CA GLY A 303 -42.86 -6.28 2.07
C GLY A 303 -42.31 -4.84 2.00
N ALA A 304 -42.17 -4.35 0.76
CA ALA A 304 -41.68 -3.00 0.49
C ALA A 304 -42.36 -2.43 -0.77
N ASP A 305 -42.32 -1.10 -0.92
CA ASP A 305 -42.64 -0.48 -2.22
C ASP A 305 -41.57 -0.87 -3.25
N GLN A 306 -41.97 -1.19 -4.45
CA GLN A 306 -41.08 -1.62 -5.54
C GLN A 306 -39.94 -0.62 -5.80
N ALA A 307 -40.17 0.68 -5.61
CA ALA A 307 -39.18 1.73 -5.80
C ALA A 307 -38.01 1.67 -4.78
N ASN A 308 -38.27 1.15 -3.56
CA ASN A 308 -37.29 1.06 -2.46
C ASN A 308 -36.79 -0.37 -2.20
N SER A 309 -37.10 -1.33 -3.07
CA SER A 309 -36.85 -2.75 -2.86
C SER A 309 -35.38 -3.16 -3.05
N ARG A 310 -34.51 -2.32 -3.65
CA ARG A 310 -33.11 -2.63 -3.98
C ARG A 310 -32.14 -2.08 -2.93
N GLY A 311 -31.92 -2.82 -1.87
CA GLY A 311 -30.86 -2.53 -0.89
C GLY A 311 -29.44 -2.79 -1.42
N ILE A 312 -28.42 -2.35 -0.69
CA ILE A 312 -26.99 -2.49 -1.05
C ILE A 312 -26.61 -3.95 -1.31
N GLY A 313 -27.08 -4.89 -0.48
CA GLY A 313 -26.77 -6.32 -0.62
C GLY A 313 -27.29 -6.91 -1.93
N LEU A 314 -28.51 -6.58 -2.32
CA LEU A 314 -29.11 -7.06 -3.56
C LEU A 314 -28.42 -6.47 -4.80
N ARG A 315 -28.02 -5.21 -4.75
CA ARG A 315 -27.24 -4.57 -5.81
C ARG A 315 -25.88 -5.25 -6.02
N ASN A 316 -25.18 -5.57 -4.92
CA ASN A 316 -23.92 -6.28 -5.00
C ASN A 316 -24.09 -7.70 -5.61
N SER A 317 -25.18 -8.40 -5.26
CA SER A 317 -25.53 -9.70 -5.88
C SER A 317 -25.79 -9.54 -7.38
N GLU A 318 -26.52 -8.52 -7.79
CA GLU A 318 -26.80 -8.23 -9.20
C GLU A 318 -25.53 -7.88 -10.00
N GLU A 319 -24.61 -7.12 -9.42
CA GLU A 319 -23.30 -6.80 -10.02
C GLU A 319 -22.45 -8.07 -10.22
N ARG A 320 -22.42 -8.99 -9.24
CA ARG A 320 -21.74 -10.29 -9.37
C ARG A 320 -22.37 -11.16 -10.47
N LEU A 321 -23.70 -11.24 -10.51
CA LEU A 321 -24.42 -11.96 -11.56
C LEU A 321 -24.07 -11.41 -12.94
N ARG A 322 -24.06 -10.09 -13.09
CA ARG A 322 -23.68 -9.43 -14.34
C ARG A 322 -22.25 -9.71 -14.74
N ALA A 323 -21.32 -9.71 -13.80
CA ALA A 323 -19.91 -9.97 -14.05
C ALA A 323 -19.66 -11.42 -14.53
N LEU A 324 -20.37 -12.42 -13.96
CA LEU A 324 -20.18 -13.84 -14.28
C LEU A 324 -21.02 -14.31 -15.50
N TYR A 325 -22.25 -13.83 -15.63
CA TYR A 325 -23.20 -14.35 -16.63
C TYR A 325 -23.55 -13.33 -17.73
N GLY A 326 -23.06 -12.08 -17.65
CA GLY A 326 -23.37 -11.04 -18.66
C GLY A 326 -24.85 -10.73 -18.71
N SER A 327 -25.51 -11.11 -19.82
CA SER A 327 -26.96 -10.98 -20.01
C SER A 327 -27.75 -12.29 -19.81
N HIS A 328 -27.07 -13.40 -19.45
CA HIS A 328 -27.68 -14.73 -19.36
C HIS A 328 -28.17 -15.05 -17.95
N TYR A 329 -28.70 -14.08 -17.23
CA TYR A 329 -29.43 -14.27 -15.98
C TYR A 329 -30.69 -13.43 -15.93
N ALA A 330 -31.64 -13.83 -15.09
CA ALA A 330 -32.76 -13.00 -14.73
C ALA A 330 -32.88 -12.87 -13.21
N LEU A 331 -33.18 -11.66 -12.74
CA LEU A 331 -33.44 -11.37 -11.35
C LEU A 331 -34.77 -10.63 -11.26
N ALA A 332 -35.77 -11.24 -10.64
CA ALA A 332 -37.08 -10.68 -10.43
C ALA A 332 -37.36 -10.50 -8.93
N ILE A 333 -37.90 -9.35 -8.57
CA ILE A 333 -38.34 -9.04 -7.21
C ILE A 333 -39.85 -8.89 -7.23
N HIS A 334 -40.50 -9.66 -6.36
CA HIS A 334 -41.95 -9.60 -6.14
C HIS A 334 -42.20 -9.17 -4.70
N THR A 335 -42.71 -7.97 -4.52
CA THR A 335 -43.03 -7.41 -3.20
C THR A 335 -44.20 -6.45 -3.32
N ALA A 336 -45.01 -6.42 -2.28
CA ALA A 336 -46.01 -5.40 -2.05
C ALA A 336 -46.19 -5.19 -0.54
N PRO A 337 -46.69 -4.04 -0.10
CA PRO A 337 -46.94 -3.80 1.31
C PRO A 337 -47.78 -4.92 1.92
N GLN A 338 -47.32 -5.50 3.04
CA GLN A 338 -47.94 -6.60 3.79
C GLN A 338 -48.10 -7.94 3.04
N GLN A 339 -47.44 -8.14 1.89
CA GLN A 339 -47.48 -9.38 1.11
C GLN A 339 -46.15 -10.16 1.13
N GLY A 340 -45.20 -9.70 1.97
CA GLY A 340 -43.85 -10.29 2.03
C GLY A 340 -42.95 -9.83 0.89
N PHE A 341 -41.82 -10.47 0.78
CA PHE A 341 -40.79 -10.20 -0.21
C PHE A 341 -40.33 -11.51 -0.83
N ALA A 342 -40.28 -11.58 -2.15
CA ALA A 342 -39.76 -12.73 -2.86
C ALA A 342 -38.79 -12.31 -3.94
N ILE A 343 -37.61 -12.96 -3.94
CA ILE A 343 -36.60 -12.80 -4.97
C ILE A 343 -36.49 -14.11 -5.73
N ARG A 344 -36.58 -14.00 -7.06
CA ARG A 344 -36.37 -15.11 -7.99
C ARG A 344 -35.15 -14.81 -8.86
N ILE A 345 -34.23 -15.77 -8.92
CA ILE A 345 -33.00 -15.70 -9.72
C ILE A 345 -33.01 -16.89 -10.68
N GLU A 346 -32.77 -16.64 -11.96
CA GLU A 346 -32.61 -17.66 -12.98
C GLU A 346 -31.23 -17.59 -13.57
N LEU A 347 -30.47 -18.71 -13.57
CA LEU A 347 -29.12 -18.83 -14.01
C LEU A 347 -28.95 -19.99 -14.99
N PRO A 348 -27.98 -19.92 -15.93
CA PRO A 348 -27.59 -21.11 -16.69
C PRO A 348 -27.17 -22.25 -15.75
N PHE A 349 -27.72 -23.44 -15.94
CA PHE A 349 -27.34 -24.57 -15.12
C PHE A 349 -25.99 -25.12 -15.58
N THR A 350 -24.97 -24.95 -14.75
CA THR A 350 -23.61 -25.47 -14.97
C THR A 350 -23.23 -26.32 -13.77
N PRO A 351 -23.21 -27.66 -13.88
CA PRO A 351 -22.83 -28.52 -12.75
C PRO A 351 -21.31 -28.46 -12.53
N GLN A 352 -20.90 -28.67 -11.29
CA GLN A 352 -19.50 -28.93 -10.97
C GLN A 352 -19.11 -30.27 -11.62
N SER A 353 -18.02 -30.27 -12.41
CA SER A 353 -17.49 -31.46 -13.12
C SER A 353 -16.80 -32.45 -12.18
#